data_64158c734dafb575ea3fec719914caab
#
_entry.id   64158c734dafb575ea3fec719914caab
#
_cell.length_a   1.000
_cell.length_b   1.000
_cell.length_c   1.000
_cell.angle_alpha   90.00
_cell.angle_beta   90.00
_cell.angle_gamma   90.00
#
_symmetry.space_group_name_H-M   'P 1'
#
loop_
_entity.id
_entity.type
_entity.pdbx_description
1 polymer ?
#
loop_
_entity_poly.entity_id
_entity_poly.type
_entity_poly.pdbx_seq_one_letter_code
_entity_poly.pdbx_strand_id
1 'polypeptide(L)'
;MKFSVLTLFPEMFEPIKHSIIERASKQNLIEINLINIRAFSEDKHKHVDDTPYGGGAGMIIKPDVVYKAYNSIDDKNAKVIYLSPKGKVLNQSKVKELSKENHLVLLCGHYEGIDQRVLDEIVDEEISIGDYVLTRRRATSNGTYRQC
;
A
#
# COMPACT_ATOMS: atom_id res chain seq x y z
N MET A 1 -12.81 -0.08 13.93
CA MET A 1 -11.48 0.12 13.34
C MET A 1 -11.61 0.35 11.84
N LYS A 2 -10.95 1.35 11.28
CA LYS A 2 -11.02 1.69 9.87
C LYS A 2 -9.69 1.39 9.17
N PHE A 3 -9.77 0.89 7.94
CA PHE A 3 -8.62 0.66 7.06
C PHE A 3 -8.85 1.41 5.76
N SER A 4 -7.88 2.21 5.35
CA SER A 4 -7.81 2.78 4.00
C SER A 4 -6.62 2.18 3.28
N VAL A 5 -6.86 1.49 2.18
CA VAL A 5 -5.81 0.79 1.43
C VAL A 5 -5.54 1.55 0.14
N LEU A 6 -4.35 2.13 0.04
CA LEU A 6 -3.86 2.78 -1.17
C LEU A 6 -3.15 1.74 -2.04
N THR A 7 -3.73 1.39 -3.18
CA THR A 7 -3.21 0.34 -4.06
C THR A 7 -3.43 0.68 -5.55
N LEU A 8 -2.59 0.12 -6.43
CA LEU A 8 -2.81 0.17 -7.89
C LEU A 8 -3.81 -0.90 -8.36
N PHE A 9 -4.10 -1.91 -7.54
CA PHE A 9 -4.90 -3.08 -7.89
C PHE A 9 -5.97 -3.39 -6.85
N PRO A 10 -7.00 -2.52 -6.70
CA PRO A 10 -8.06 -2.75 -5.71
C PRO A 10 -8.83 -4.06 -5.94
N GLU A 11 -8.88 -4.56 -7.17
CA GLU A 11 -9.50 -5.85 -7.52
C GLU A 11 -8.83 -7.06 -6.86
N MET A 12 -7.57 -6.97 -6.47
CA MET A 12 -6.86 -8.05 -5.75
C MET A 12 -7.36 -8.24 -4.32
N PHE A 13 -8.11 -7.29 -3.79
CA PHE A 13 -8.72 -7.35 -2.47
C PHE A 13 -10.13 -7.96 -2.47
N GLU A 14 -10.64 -8.39 -3.61
CA GLU A 14 -11.97 -9.03 -3.71
C GLU A 14 -12.14 -10.22 -2.75
N PRO A 15 -11.13 -11.11 -2.54
CA PRO A 15 -11.27 -12.25 -1.62
C PRO A 15 -11.62 -11.86 -0.18
N ILE A 16 -11.24 -10.68 0.29
CA ILE A 16 -11.55 -10.25 1.66
C ILE A 16 -13.04 -9.93 1.88
N LYS A 17 -13.77 -9.68 0.79
CA LYS A 17 -15.21 -9.43 0.83
C LYS A 17 -16.04 -10.69 1.07
N HIS A 18 -15.42 -11.87 1.07
CA HIS A 18 -16.09 -13.18 1.18
C HIS A 18 -15.60 -14.02 2.37
N SER A 19 -15.02 -13.39 3.38
CA SER A 19 -14.36 -14.07 4.50
C SER A 19 -14.92 -13.63 5.85
N ILE A 20 -14.25 -14.03 6.92
CA ILE A 20 -14.53 -13.52 8.27
C ILE A 20 -14.48 -12.00 8.36
N ILE A 21 -13.71 -11.36 7.47
CA ILE A 21 -13.60 -9.90 7.36
C ILE A 21 -14.94 -9.30 6.92
N GLU A 22 -15.64 -9.95 5.99
CA GLU A 22 -16.99 -9.53 5.58
C GLU A 22 -17.97 -9.51 6.77
N ARG A 23 -17.92 -10.56 7.61
CA ARG A 23 -18.77 -10.62 8.82
C ARG A 23 -18.48 -9.46 9.77
N ALA A 24 -17.21 -9.18 10.01
CA ALA A 24 -16.78 -8.07 10.86
C ALA A 24 -17.24 -6.72 10.29
N SER A 25 -17.17 -6.56 8.98
CA SER A 25 -17.63 -5.35 8.29
C SER A 25 -19.16 -5.19 8.39
N LYS A 26 -19.92 -6.26 8.19
CA LYS A 26 -21.39 -6.26 8.34
C LYS A 26 -21.84 -5.94 9.77
N GLN A 27 -21.02 -6.26 10.76
CA GLN A 27 -21.27 -5.93 12.17
C GLN A 27 -20.71 -4.55 12.56
N ASN A 28 -20.24 -3.75 11.61
CA ASN A 28 -19.61 -2.44 11.84
C ASN A 28 -18.39 -2.46 12.80
N LEU A 29 -17.74 -3.61 12.95
CA LEU A 29 -16.51 -3.73 13.74
C LEU A 29 -15.29 -3.20 13.00
N ILE A 30 -15.31 -3.37 11.68
CA ILE A 30 -14.27 -2.85 10.77
C ILE A 30 -14.90 -2.18 9.56
N GLU A 31 -14.19 -1.23 8.98
CA GLU A 31 -14.51 -0.58 7.72
C GLU A 31 -13.27 -0.62 6.84
N ILE A 32 -13.40 -1.06 5.59
CA ILE A 32 -12.30 -1.15 4.63
C ILE A 32 -12.63 -0.33 3.39
N ASN A 33 -11.82 0.70 3.14
CA ASN A 33 -11.90 1.55 1.97
C ASN A 33 -10.71 1.26 1.05
N LEU A 34 -10.99 0.82 -0.16
CA LEU A 34 -9.99 0.61 -1.20
C LEU A 34 -9.86 1.87 -2.05
N ILE A 35 -8.68 2.44 -2.13
CA ILE A 35 -8.39 3.66 -2.88
C ILE A 35 -7.44 3.30 -4.03
N ASN A 36 -7.92 3.45 -5.25
CA ASN A 36 -7.11 3.21 -6.44
C ASN A 36 -6.19 4.41 -6.69
N ILE A 37 -4.89 4.23 -6.47
CA ILE A 37 -3.88 5.26 -6.70
C ILE A 37 -3.91 5.77 -8.14
N ARG A 38 -4.18 4.87 -9.10
CA ARG A 38 -4.24 5.22 -10.54
C ARG A 38 -5.30 6.27 -10.87
N ALA A 39 -6.39 6.33 -10.11
CA ALA A 39 -7.46 7.30 -10.32
C ALA A 39 -6.98 8.75 -10.11
N PHE A 40 -5.89 8.96 -9.39
CA PHE A 40 -5.32 10.29 -9.09
C PHE A 40 -4.24 10.73 -10.08
N SER A 41 -3.94 9.92 -11.11
CA SER A 41 -3.09 10.35 -12.21
C SER A 41 -3.82 11.36 -13.09
N GLU A 42 -3.19 12.49 -13.34
CA GLU A 42 -3.68 13.53 -14.26
C GLU A 42 -3.34 13.23 -15.72
N ASP A 43 -2.46 12.26 -15.96
CA ASP A 43 -2.10 11.83 -17.29
C ASP A 43 -3.31 11.24 -18.03
N LYS A 44 -3.45 11.58 -19.31
CA LYS A 44 -4.49 11.08 -20.24
C LYS A 44 -4.55 9.54 -20.26
N HIS A 45 -3.40 8.88 -20.13
CA HIS A 45 -3.27 7.41 -20.13
C HIS A 45 -3.20 6.82 -18.74
N LYS A 46 -3.39 7.63 -17.68
CA LYS A 46 -3.35 7.20 -16.28
C LYS A 46 -2.03 6.53 -15.87
N HIS A 47 -0.91 7.00 -16.43
CA HIS A 47 0.42 6.54 -16.01
C HIS A 47 0.69 6.94 -14.56
N VAL A 48 1.20 6.00 -13.80
CA VAL A 48 1.50 6.18 -12.35
C VAL A 48 2.97 5.97 -12.04
N ASP A 49 3.75 5.52 -13.02
CA ASP A 49 5.14 5.13 -12.89
C ASP A 49 6.09 6.12 -13.59
N ASP A 50 7.31 6.21 -13.08
CA ASP A 50 8.39 7.03 -13.59
C ASP A 50 9.73 6.36 -13.31
N THR A 51 10.79 6.85 -13.96
CA THR A 51 12.15 6.44 -13.65
C THR A 51 12.57 6.87 -12.25
N PRO A 52 13.39 6.07 -11.52
CA PRO A 52 13.88 6.45 -10.21
C PRO A 52 14.67 7.77 -10.26
N TYR A 53 14.44 8.64 -9.27
CA TYR A 53 15.22 9.86 -9.11
C TYR A 53 16.72 9.52 -8.89
N GLY A 54 17.58 10.16 -9.64
CA GLY A 54 19.02 9.88 -9.62
C GLY A 54 19.48 8.76 -10.55
N GLY A 55 18.58 8.19 -11.35
CA GLY A 55 18.86 7.09 -12.27
C GLY A 55 18.79 5.72 -11.58
N GLY A 56 18.73 4.69 -12.36
CA GLY A 56 18.62 3.31 -11.91
C GLY A 56 17.73 2.47 -12.83
N ALA A 57 17.83 1.15 -12.69
CA ALA A 57 16.96 0.24 -13.42
C ALA A 57 15.59 0.15 -12.77
N GLY A 58 14.54 0.02 -13.59
CA GLY A 58 13.17 -0.18 -13.15
C GLY A 58 12.34 1.11 -13.09
N MET A 59 11.13 0.96 -12.58
CA MET A 59 10.13 2.04 -12.46
C MET A 59 9.66 2.15 -11.02
N ILE A 60 9.27 3.34 -10.61
CA ILE A 60 8.69 3.64 -9.29
C ILE A 60 7.36 4.36 -9.46
N ILE A 61 6.52 4.31 -8.43
CA ILE A 61 5.26 5.05 -8.43
C ILE A 61 5.57 6.54 -8.16
N LYS A 62 4.98 7.39 -8.99
CA LYS A 62 5.15 8.86 -8.90
C LYS A 62 4.70 9.42 -7.56
N PRO A 63 5.47 10.32 -6.96
CA PRO A 63 5.16 10.87 -5.64
C PRO A 63 3.87 11.71 -5.62
N ASP A 64 3.61 12.50 -6.66
CA ASP A 64 2.43 13.35 -6.76
C ASP A 64 1.11 12.55 -6.80
N VAL A 65 1.11 11.42 -7.50
CA VAL A 65 -0.06 10.54 -7.60
C VAL A 65 -0.37 9.90 -6.25
N VAL A 66 0.66 9.41 -5.55
CA VAL A 66 0.52 8.83 -4.20
C VAL A 66 0.05 9.89 -3.21
N TYR A 67 0.64 11.08 -3.25
CA TYR A 67 0.30 12.17 -2.36
C TYR A 67 -1.15 12.64 -2.53
N LYS A 68 -1.63 12.74 -3.78
CA LYS A 68 -3.05 13.06 -4.06
C LYS A 68 -3.99 11.98 -3.54
N ALA A 69 -3.64 10.71 -3.74
CA ALA A 69 -4.43 9.60 -3.21
C ALA A 69 -4.48 9.63 -1.67
N TYR A 70 -3.35 9.88 -1.01
CA TYR A 70 -3.30 10.07 0.44
C TYR A 70 -4.15 11.24 0.91
N ASN A 71 -4.09 12.38 0.23
CA ASN A 71 -4.86 13.57 0.59
C ASN A 71 -6.37 13.42 0.40
N SER A 72 -6.82 12.41 -0.35
CA SER A 72 -8.25 12.07 -0.45
C SER A 72 -8.81 11.46 0.84
N ILE A 73 -7.93 11.08 1.77
CA ILE A 73 -8.31 10.56 3.09
C ILE A 73 -8.51 11.75 4.03
N ASP A 74 -9.72 11.91 4.56
CA ASP A 74 -10.07 13.06 5.41
C ASP A 74 -9.41 13.01 6.79
N ASP A 75 -9.15 11.79 7.31
CA ASP A 75 -8.57 11.58 8.63
C ASP A 75 -7.04 11.75 8.60
N LYS A 76 -6.57 12.90 9.04
CA LYS A 76 -5.14 13.22 9.12
C LYS A 76 -4.44 12.62 10.35
N ASN A 77 -5.18 12.03 11.28
CA ASN A 77 -4.63 11.33 12.44
C ASN A 77 -4.45 9.82 12.19
N ALA A 78 -4.86 9.33 11.02
CA ALA A 78 -4.65 7.95 10.65
C ALA A 78 -3.16 7.60 10.58
N LYS A 79 -2.78 6.45 11.14
CA LYS A 79 -1.41 5.96 11.06
C LYS A 79 -1.13 5.36 9.69
N VAL A 80 -0.12 5.87 9.00
CA VAL A 80 0.26 5.43 7.65
C VAL A 80 1.37 4.38 7.71
N ILE A 81 1.08 3.22 7.18
CA ILE A 81 2.00 2.08 7.10
C ILE A 81 2.32 1.79 5.64
N TYR A 82 3.60 1.82 5.30
CA TYR A 82 4.08 1.35 4.02
C TYR A 82 4.49 -0.12 4.10
N LEU A 83 3.89 -0.95 3.26
CA LEU A 83 4.22 -2.37 3.16
C LEU A 83 5.39 -2.58 2.20
N SER A 84 6.52 -3.01 2.74
CA SER A 84 7.78 -3.15 2.00
C SER A 84 8.63 -4.27 2.58
N PRO A 85 9.37 -5.03 1.75
CA PRO A 85 10.31 -6.04 2.25
C PRO A 85 11.49 -5.46 3.03
N LYS A 86 11.71 -4.15 2.99
CA LYS A 86 12.75 -3.45 3.76
C LYS A 86 12.32 -3.08 5.17
N GLY A 87 11.01 -3.13 5.45
CA GLY A 87 10.46 -2.78 6.76
C GLY A 87 10.78 -3.81 7.83
N LYS A 88 10.50 -3.46 9.07
CA LYS A 88 10.57 -4.41 10.18
C LYS A 88 9.53 -5.51 9.99
N VAL A 89 9.93 -6.75 10.26
CA VAL A 89 9.02 -7.90 10.12
C VAL A 89 7.85 -7.78 11.09
N LEU A 90 6.64 -7.94 10.57
CA LEU A 90 5.41 -7.97 11.36
C LEU A 90 5.44 -9.17 12.32
N ASN A 91 5.21 -8.90 13.59
CA ASN A 91 5.08 -9.91 14.63
C ASN A 91 3.82 -9.69 15.47
N GLN A 92 3.49 -10.64 16.33
CA GLN A 92 2.26 -10.57 17.12
C GLN A 92 2.20 -9.35 18.06
N SER A 93 3.35 -8.91 18.58
CA SER A 93 3.41 -7.70 19.41
C SER A 93 3.02 -6.46 18.62
N LYS A 94 3.55 -6.32 17.39
CA LYS A 94 3.21 -5.23 16.49
C LYS A 94 1.74 -5.27 16.05
N VAL A 95 1.19 -6.46 15.77
CA VAL A 95 -0.23 -6.61 15.45
C VAL A 95 -1.11 -6.12 16.60
N LYS A 96 -0.77 -6.48 17.86
CA LYS A 96 -1.49 -5.99 19.04
C LYS A 96 -1.37 -4.48 19.24
N GLU A 97 -0.23 -3.90 18.90
CA GLU A 97 -0.05 -2.44 18.92
C GLU A 97 -0.97 -1.78 17.89
N LEU A 98 -0.91 -2.23 16.64
CA LEU A 98 -1.70 -1.69 15.54
C LEU A 98 -3.21 -1.87 15.74
N SER A 99 -3.63 -2.94 16.41
CA SER A 99 -5.06 -3.18 16.69
C SER A 99 -5.70 -2.15 17.63
N LYS A 100 -4.90 -1.32 18.28
CA LYS A 100 -5.37 -0.22 19.15
C LYS A 100 -5.62 1.07 18.36
N GLU A 101 -5.18 1.14 17.13
CA GLU A 101 -5.39 2.29 16.27
C GLU A 101 -6.85 2.35 15.80
N ASN A 102 -7.40 3.55 15.72
CA ASN A 102 -8.74 3.76 15.19
C ASN A 102 -8.79 3.66 13.66
N HIS A 103 -7.75 4.15 13.00
CA HIS A 103 -7.64 4.18 11.56
C HIS A 103 -6.20 3.90 11.11
N LEU A 104 -6.05 2.90 10.24
CA LEU A 104 -4.80 2.58 9.56
C LEU A 104 -4.90 2.88 8.07
N VAL A 105 -3.91 3.54 7.52
CA VAL A 105 -3.71 3.70 6.09
C VAL A 105 -2.62 2.73 5.67
N LEU A 106 -2.94 1.79 4.81
CA LEU A 106 -2.01 0.81 4.26
C LEU A 106 -1.60 1.25 2.85
N LEU A 107 -0.34 1.59 2.69
CA LEU A 107 0.23 1.97 1.39
C LEU A 107 0.92 0.75 0.78
N CYS A 108 0.36 0.27 -0.33
CA CYS A 108 0.86 -0.88 -1.06
C CYS A 108 1.74 -0.44 -2.23
N GLY A 109 3.01 -0.81 -2.21
CA GLY A 109 3.95 -0.56 -3.29
C GLY A 109 3.77 -1.52 -4.47
N HIS A 110 4.29 -1.11 -5.62
CA HIS A 110 4.41 -1.92 -6.82
C HIS A 110 5.67 -1.52 -7.59
N TYR A 111 6.02 -2.21 -8.67
CA TYR A 111 7.28 -1.99 -9.41
C TYR A 111 8.51 -2.12 -8.49
N GLU A 112 9.46 -1.20 -8.58
CA GLU A 112 10.61 -1.11 -7.66
C GLU A 112 10.29 -0.38 -6.35
N GLY A 113 9.06 0.05 -6.17
CA GLY A 113 8.55 0.72 -4.98
C GLY A 113 7.90 2.07 -5.27
N ILE A 114 7.90 2.91 -4.26
CA ILE A 114 7.35 4.26 -4.29
C ILE A 114 8.49 5.26 -4.13
N ASP A 115 8.37 6.42 -4.76
CA ASP A 115 9.35 7.50 -4.63
C ASP A 115 9.59 7.85 -3.16
N GLN A 116 10.85 7.85 -2.75
CA GLN A 116 11.24 8.06 -1.34
C GLN A 116 10.77 9.41 -0.79
N ARG A 117 10.66 10.44 -1.63
CA ARG A 117 10.23 11.78 -1.21
C ARG A 117 8.84 11.79 -0.58
N VAL A 118 7.89 11.06 -1.18
CA VAL A 118 6.53 10.96 -0.61
C VAL A 118 6.49 10.04 0.59
N LEU A 119 7.28 8.98 0.61
CA LEU A 119 7.38 8.08 1.78
C LEU A 119 7.88 8.85 3.01
N ASP A 120 8.90 9.69 2.85
CA ASP A 120 9.45 10.50 3.94
C ASP A 120 8.42 11.50 4.51
N GLU A 121 7.49 11.94 3.67
CA GLU A 121 6.49 12.93 4.05
C GLU A 121 5.25 12.33 4.73
N ILE A 122 4.75 11.19 4.26
CA ILE A 122 3.44 10.67 4.69
C ILE A 122 3.51 9.39 5.52
N VAL A 123 4.59 8.62 5.46
CA VAL A 123 4.69 7.30 6.10
C VAL A 123 5.17 7.40 7.53
N ASP A 124 4.40 6.84 8.46
CA ASP A 124 4.78 6.74 9.87
C ASP A 124 5.65 5.53 10.16
N GLU A 125 5.40 4.42 9.49
CA GLU A 125 6.11 3.16 9.74
C GLU A 125 6.17 2.30 8.47
N GLU A 126 7.31 1.64 8.26
CA GLU A 126 7.52 0.67 7.20
C GLU A 126 7.55 -0.74 7.78
N ILE A 127 6.66 -1.61 7.28
CA ILE A 127 6.46 -2.96 7.81
C ILE A 127 6.61 -3.99 6.68
N SER A 128 7.31 -5.08 6.97
CA SER A 128 7.41 -6.27 6.12
C SER A 128 6.50 -7.38 6.65
N ILE A 129 5.79 -8.07 5.76
CA ILE A 129 4.98 -9.24 6.15
C ILE A 129 5.82 -10.50 6.40
N GLY A 130 7.09 -10.48 6.02
CA GLY A 130 8.03 -11.58 6.24
C GLY A 130 9.37 -11.32 5.56
N ASP A 131 10.41 -12.03 6.00
CA ASP A 131 11.76 -11.92 5.44
C ASP A 131 11.91 -12.80 4.19
N TYR A 132 11.10 -12.52 3.19
CA TYR A 132 11.10 -13.21 1.89
C TYR A 132 10.55 -12.31 0.79
N VAL A 133 10.90 -12.63 -0.45
CA VAL A 133 10.42 -11.95 -1.64
C VAL A 133 9.54 -12.93 -2.43
N LEU A 134 8.31 -12.49 -2.75
CA LEU A 134 7.39 -13.26 -3.57
C LEU A 134 7.65 -12.97 -5.04
N THR A 135 7.83 -14.04 -5.84
CA THR A 135 7.98 -13.93 -7.29
C THR A 135 6.71 -14.40 -7.99
N ARG A 136 6.23 -13.66 -8.97
CA ARG A 136 5.18 -14.12 -9.86
C ARG A 136 5.76 -15.12 -10.86
N ARG A 137 5.23 -16.35 -10.89
CA ARG A 137 5.49 -17.28 -11.98
C ARG A 137 4.76 -16.79 -13.25
N ARG A 138 5.37 -15.93 -14.01
CA ARG A 138 5.22 -15.88 -15.46
C ARG A 138 6.59 -15.57 -16.03
N ALA A 139 7.04 -16.51 -16.85
CA ALA A 139 8.28 -16.40 -17.58
C ALA A 139 8.35 -15.07 -18.33
N THR A 140 9.35 -14.36 -18.09
CA THR A 140 10.26 -13.53 -18.85
C THR A 140 10.72 -12.35 -18.01
N SER A 141 12.02 -12.35 -17.78
CA SER A 141 12.85 -11.26 -17.26
C SER A 141 12.58 -10.75 -15.83
N ASN A 142 13.47 -11.17 -14.93
CA ASN A 142 14.00 -10.45 -13.75
C ASN A 142 13.12 -9.38 -13.06
N GLY A 143 11.91 -9.73 -12.64
CA GLY A 143 11.09 -8.86 -11.82
C GLY A 143 10.81 -9.50 -10.47
N THR A 144 11.52 -9.09 -9.45
CA THR A 144 11.17 -9.35 -8.05
C THR A 144 9.91 -8.57 -7.70
N TYR A 145 8.81 -9.27 -7.43
CA TYR A 145 7.59 -8.63 -6.94
C TYR A 145 7.65 -8.50 -5.43
N ARG A 146 7.37 -7.30 -4.96
CA ARG A 146 7.35 -6.95 -3.56
C ARG A 146 6.00 -7.23 -2.94
N GLN A 147 6.02 -7.44 -1.64
CA GLN A 147 4.87 -7.79 -0.82
C GLN A 147 3.76 -6.73 -0.91
N CYS A 148 2.60 -7.14 -1.37
CA CYS A 148 1.30 -6.52 -1.11
C CYS A 148 0.23 -7.59 -1.01
#